data_df612ac518dee82115620278ea93d28e
#
_entry.id   df612ac518dee82115620278ea93d28e
#
_cell.length_a   1.000
_cell.length_b   1.000
_cell.length_c   1.000
_cell.angle_alpha   90.00
_cell.angle_beta   90.00
_cell.angle_gamma   90.00
#
_symmetry.space_group_name_H-M   'P 1'
#
loop_
_entity.id
_entity.type
_entity.pdbx_description
1 polymer ?
#
loop_
_entity_poly.entity_id
_entity_poly.type
_entity_poly.pdbx_seq_one_letter_code
_entity_poly.pdbx_strand_id
1 'polypeptide(L)'
;YAKIIELLKALREHNKELPVFLLAGRTAASKVPSEILESVNDFIWVMEDTPDFIAGRVLAATERYRQFILPPMFKALAAFSKVHEYSWHTPGHTGGTGFMHSPAGRAFFNFFREPVFRSDLSISVGELGSLLDHSGPIGESEKYTARVFGADRTYHVTNGSSTSNRVILMASVTRNQVALCDRNCHKSVEHAITLSGAIPTYLIPTRNRYGIIGPITSDRLTSDAVRQTIAENPLVGEGIDPTPVHAIITNSTYDGLCYNVNRVKELLGQSVDRLHFDE
;
A
#
# COMPACT_ATOMS: atom_id res chain seq x y z
N TYR A 1 4.12 -33.80 25.63
CA TYR A 1 3.68 -33.36 24.29
C TYR A 1 2.65 -32.23 24.36
N ALA A 2 1.77 -32.17 25.39
CA ALA A 2 0.71 -31.15 25.48
C ALA A 2 1.24 -29.71 25.29
N LYS A 3 2.32 -29.32 25.98
CA LYS A 3 2.95 -27.98 25.84
C LYS A 3 3.52 -27.74 24.45
N ILE A 4 4.00 -28.79 23.76
CA ILE A 4 4.52 -28.65 22.38
C ILE A 4 3.35 -28.38 21.42
N ILE A 5 2.25 -29.08 21.59
CA ILE A 5 1.04 -28.90 20.79
C ILE A 5 0.48 -27.48 20.97
N GLU A 6 0.41 -27.02 22.21
CA GLU A 6 -0.03 -25.65 22.54
C GLU A 6 0.87 -24.58 21.88
N LEU A 7 2.19 -24.77 21.99
CA LEU A 7 3.15 -23.88 21.34
C LEU A 7 3.02 -23.88 19.82
N LEU A 8 2.88 -25.07 19.21
CA LEU A 8 2.72 -25.19 17.77
C LEU A 8 1.41 -24.53 17.28
N LYS A 9 0.31 -24.69 18.03
CA LYS A 9 -0.95 -24.00 17.73
C LYS A 9 -0.77 -22.47 17.76
N ALA A 10 -0.18 -21.95 18.84
CA ALA A 10 0.09 -20.51 18.94
C ALA A 10 1.01 -19.99 17.83
N LEU A 11 2.05 -20.74 17.46
CA LEU A 11 2.92 -20.39 16.34
C LEU A 11 2.15 -20.38 15.01
N ARG A 12 1.30 -21.37 14.76
CA ARG A 12 0.51 -21.48 13.52
C ARG A 12 -0.63 -20.47 13.43
N GLU A 13 -1.20 -20.06 14.53
CA GLU A 13 -2.16 -18.95 14.59
C GLU A 13 -1.50 -17.62 14.20
N HIS A 14 -0.26 -17.40 14.64
CA HIS A 14 0.50 -16.19 14.34
C HIS A 14 1.12 -16.21 12.92
N ASN A 15 1.65 -17.37 12.53
CA ASN A 15 2.34 -17.52 11.24
C ASN A 15 2.26 -18.96 10.74
N LYS A 16 1.35 -19.20 9.79
CA LYS A 16 1.10 -20.52 9.21
C LYS A 16 2.28 -21.08 8.41
N GLU A 17 3.10 -20.20 7.84
CA GLU A 17 4.16 -20.56 6.89
C GLU A 17 5.55 -20.63 7.53
N LEU A 18 5.67 -20.26 8.81
CA LEU A 18 6.96 -20.31 9.51
C LEU A 18 7.52 -21.74 9.49
N PRO A 19 8.76 -21.96 8.97
CA PRO A 19 9.38 -23.27 9.00
C PRO A 19 9.63 -23.75 10.43
N VAL A 20 9.08 -24.90 10.77
CA VAL A 20 9.25 -25.53 12.08
C VAL A 20 9.83 -26.92 11.87
N PHE A 21 10.93 -27.20 12.55
CA PHE A 21 11.61 -28.49 12.52
C PHE A 21 11.51 -29.18 13.87
N LEU A 22 11.19 -30.45 13.85
CA LEU A 22 11.22 -31.27 15.06
C LEU A 22 12.61 -31.95 15.16
N LEU A 23 13.32 -31.67 16.25
CA LEU A 23 14.56 -32.36 16.60
C LEU A 23 14.25 -33.52 17.50
N ALA A 24 14.57 -34.73 17.07
CA ALA A 24 14.34 -35.94 17.86
C ALA A 24 15.36 -37.06 17.53
N GLY A 25 15.61 -37.97 18.49
CA GLY A 25 16.25 -39.23 18.20
C GLY A 25 15.18 -40.25 17.70
N ARG A 26 15.60 -41.29 16.96
CA ARG A 26 14.69 -42.31 16.37
C ARG A 26 13.71 -42.92 17.37
N THR A 27 14.16 -43.22 18.56
CA THR A 27 13.35 -43.86 19.61
C THR A 27 12.22 -42.92 20.13
N ALA A 28 12.45 -41.63 20.08
CA ALA A 28 11.44 -40.63 20.49
C ALA A 28 10.46 -40.37 19.37
N ALA A 29 10.86 -40.41 18.14
CA ALA A 29 10.01 -40.10 16.96
C ALA A 29 8.82 -41.07 16.80
N SER A 30 9.02 -42.36 17.09
CA SER A 30 7.92 -43.35 17.03
C SER A 30 6.79 -43.08 18.03
N LYS A 31 6.99 -42.19 19.00
CA LYS A 31 6.01 -41.82 20.03
C LYS A 31 5.45 -40.39 19.85
N VAL A 32 5.82 -39.71 18.78
CA VAL A 32 5.33 -38.35 18.51
C VAL A 32 3.88 -38.42 18.02
N PRO A 33 2.96 -37.68 18.64
CA PRO A 33 1.57 -37.60 18.18
C PRO A 33 1.44 -37.08 16.76
N SER A 34 0.48 -37.60 16.00
CA SER A 34 0.20 -37.17 14.63
C SER A 34 -0.05 -35.67 14.51
N GLU A 35 -0.71 -35.08 15.50
CA GLU A 35 -0.99 -33.64 15.56
C GLU A 35 0.29 -32.77 15.56
N ILE A 36 1.39 -33.26 16.14
CA ILE A 36 2.71 -32.59 16.07
C ILE A 36 3.30 -32.78 14.66
N LEU A 37 3.18 -34.02 14.11
CA LEU A 37 3.73 -34.33 12.80
C LEU A 37 3.12 -33.48 11.70
N GLU A 38 1.81 -33.23 11.77
CA GLU A 38 1.07 -32.37 10.82
C GLU A 38 1.41 -30.89 10.95
N SER A 39 1.92 -30.47 12.10
CA SER A 39 2.23 -29.07 12.39
C SER A 39 3.65 -28.66 12.10
N VAL A 40 4.57 -29.62 11.82
CA VAL A 40 5.98 -29.37 11.52
C VAL A 40 6.27 -29.54 10.05
N ASN A 41 7.27 -28.84 9.56
CA ASN A 41 7.67 -28.94 8.15
C ASN A 41 8.60 -30.15 7.88
N ASP A 42 9.37 -30.53 8.88
CA ASP A 42 10.35 -31.60 8.72
C ASP A 42 10.95 -32.09 10.05
N PHE A 43 11.71 -33.18 10.00
CA PHE A 43 12.42 -33.77 11.13
C PHE A 43 13.92 -33.64 10.97
N ILE A 44 14.61 -33.46 12.10
CA ILE A 44 16.07 -33.51 12.20
C ILE A 44 16.42 -34.62 13.16
N TRP A 45 17.20 -35.61 12.71
CA TRP A 45 17.70 -36.73 13.50
C TRP A 45 19.02 -36.35 14.14
N VAL A 46 18.98 -35.86 15.40
CA VAL A 46 20.10 -35.21 16.09
C VAL A 46 21.40 -36.03 16.10
N MET A 47 21.30 -37.37 16.10
CA MET A 47 22.45 -38.24 16.17
C MET A 47 22.85 -38.91 14.87
N GLU A 48 22.08 -38.69 13.79
CA GLU A 48 22.22 -39.40 12.52
C GLU A 48 22.46 -38.46 11.34
N ASP A 49 21.83 -37.29 11.38
CA ASP A 49 22.00 -36.26 10.35
C ASP A 49 23.33 -35.51 10.57
N THR A 50 24.08 -35.32 9.51
CA THR A 50 25.30 -34.52 9.57
C THR A 50 24.98 -33.05 9.70
N PRO A 51 25.84 -32.24 10.34
CA PRO A 51 25.63 -30.78 10.45
C PRO A 51 25.42 -30.11 9.10
N ASP A 52 26.14 -30.49 8.07
CA ASP A 52 26.00 -29.93 6.71
C ASP A 52 24.65 -30.24 6.10
N PHE A 53 24.14 -31.49 6.29
CA PHE A 53 22.82 -31.90 5.82
C PHE A 53 21.70 -31.10 6.52
N ILE A 54 21.81 -30.95 7.86
CA ILE A 54 20.87 -30.13 8.65
C ILE A 54 20.86 -28.67 8.16
N ALA A 55 22.08 -28.09 8.03
CA ALA A 55 22.23 -26.71 7.57
C ALA A 55 21.61 -26.51 6.17
N GLY A 56 21.85 -27.41 5.25
CA GLY A 56 21.28 -27.37 3.91
C GLY A 56 19.73 -27.37 3.90
N ARG A 57 19.12 -28.23 4.75
CA ARG A 57 17.65 -28.30 4.87
C ARG A 57 17.05 -27.02 5.49
N VAL A 58 17.67 -26.53 6.56
CA VAL A 58 17.23 -25.29 7.22
C VAL A 58 17.38 -24.10 6.29
N LEU A 59 18.50 -23.97 5.58
CA LEU A 59 18.72 -22.91 4.61
C LEU A 59 17.70 -22.97 3.47
N ALA A 60 17.42 -24.15 2.91
CA ALA A 60 16.42 -24.32 1.86
C ALA A 60 15.01 -23.95 2.35
N ALA A 61 14.63 -24.33 3.57
CA ALA A 61 13.35 -23.97 4.15
C ALA A 61 13.26 -22.45 4.43
N THR A 62 14.35 -21.87 4.92
CA THR A 62 14.44 -20.41 5.16
C THR A 62 14.29 -19.63 3.86
N GLU A 63 14.94 -20.08 2.77
CA GLU A 63 14.82 -19.41 1.48
C GLU A 63 13.40 -19.51 0.92
N ARG A 64 12.76 -20.69 1.01
CA ARG A 64 11.32 -20.84 0.63
C ARG A 64 10.43 -19.90 1.43
N TYR A 65 10.64 -19.81 2.75
CA TYR A 65 9.89 -18.92 3.62
C TYR A 65 10.11 -17.45 3.26
N ARG A 66 11.35 -17.04 3.01
CA ARG A 66 11.68 -15.69 2.53
C ARG A 66 10.94 -15.35 1.25
N GLN A 67 10.91 -16.27 0.28
CA GLN A 67 10.17 -16.08 -0.96
C GLN A 67 8.66 -15.99 -0.73
N PHE A 68 8.14 -16.66 0.28
CA PHE A 68 6.73 -16.61 0.63
C PHE A 68 6.31 -15.29 1.27
N ILE A 69 7.11 -14.76 2.20
CA ILE A 69 6.78 -13.51 2.93
C ILE A 69 6.98 -12.24 2.11
N LEU A 70 7.67 -12.30 0.98
CA LEU A 70 7.90 -11.13 0.14
C LEU A 70 6.61 -10.71 -0.57
N PRO A 71 6.26 -9.41 -0.52
CA PRO A 71 5.17 -8.88 -1.33
C PRO A 71 5.39 -9.17 -2.83
N PRO A 72 4.31 -9.45 -3.60
CA PRO A 72 4.44 -9.95 -4.97
C PRO A 72 5.33 -9.11 -5.88
N MET A 73 5.13 -7.78 -5.90
CA MET A 73 5.93 -6.88 -6.74
C MET A 73 7.39 -6.85 -6.30
N PHE A 74 7.67 -6.78 -5.00
CA PHE A 74 9.05 -6.79 -4.50
C PHE A 74 9.74 -8.13 -4.80
N LYS A 75 9.02 -9.24 -4.66
CA LYS A 75 9.53 -10.57 -5.03
C LYS A 75 9.94 -10.64 -6.49
N ALA A 76 9.06 -10.18 -7.39
CA ALA A 76 9.33 -10.15 -8.82
C ALA A 76 10.50 -9.24 -9.17
N LEU A 77 10.55 -8.04 -8.60
CA LEU A 77 11.62 -7.08 -8.81
C LEU A 77 12.98 -7.60 -8.30
N ALA A 78 13.00 -8.20 -7.11
CA ALA A 78 14.22 -8.80 -6.54
C ALA A 78 14.70 -10.01 -7.35
N ALA A 79 13.80 -10.79 -7.92
CA ALA A 79 14.14 -11.88 -8.83
C ALA A 79 14.71 -11.34 -10.15
N PHE A 80 14.02 -10.38 -10.77
CA PHE A 80 14.43 -9.75 -12.02
C PHE A 80 15.82 -9.08 -11.89
N SER A 81 16.08 -8.38 -10.80
CA SER A 81 17.36 -7.70 -10.56
C SER A 81 18.57 -8.66 -10.48
N LYS A 82 18.34 -9.96 -10.20
CA LYS A 82 19.37 -11.01 -10.17
C LYS A 82 19.63 -11.65 -11.53
N VAL A 83 18.70 -11.50 -12.46
CA VAL A 83 18.87 -11.98 -13.84
C VAL A 83 19.71 -10.95 -14.57
N HIS A 84 20.97 -11.27 -14.84
CA HIS A 84 21.91 -10.34 -15.45
C HIS A 84 21.73 -10.25 -16.99
N GLU A 85 20.49 -10.06 -17.42
CA GLU A 85 20.17 -9.83 -18.82
C GLU A 85 20.53 -8.39 -19.24
N TYR A 86 20.84 -8.22 -20.52
CA TYR A 86 21.13 -6.89 -21.05
C TYR A 86 19.85 -6.08 -21.23
N SER A 87 19.81 -4.90 -20.65
CA SER A 87 18.65 -4.01 -20.72
C SER A 87 18.69 -3.16 -21.99
N TRP A 88 17.70 -3.36 -22.87
CA TRP A 88 17.51 -2.58 -24.10
C TRP A 88 16.44 -1.49 -23.97
N HIS A 89 15.86 -1.34 -22.81
CA HIS A 89 14.83 -0.35 -22.50
C HIS A 89 15.36 0.77 -21.59
N THR A 90 14.57 1.82 -21.41
CA THR A 90 14.82 2.86 -20.40
C THR A 90 14.76 2.29 -18.97
N PRO A 91 15.53 2.84 -18.01
CA PRO A 91 16.40 4.01 -18.16
C PRO A 91 17.75 3.69 -18.82
N GLY A 92 18.36 4.71 -19.46
CA GLY A 92 19.57 4.56 -20.27
C GLY A 92 20.85 4.23 -19.52
N HIS A 93 20.83 4.16 -18.18
CA HIS A 93 21.99 3.72 -17.39
C HIS A 93 22.20 2.19 -17.45
N THR A 94 21.26 1.43 -18.02
CA THR A 94 21.36 -0.02 -18.26
C THR A 94 21.88 -0.80 -17.04
N GLY A 95 21.08 -0.83 -15.96
CA GLY A 95 21.47 -1.48 -14.70
C GLY A 95 22.64 -0.82 -13.98
N GLY A 96 22.88 0.47 -14.25
CA GLY A 96 23.94 1.27 -13.64
C GLY A 96 25.27 1.25 -14.36
N THR A 97 25.45 0.48 -15.43
CA THR A 97 26.71 0.38 -16.19
C THR A 97 27.13 1.73 -16.78
N GLY A 98 26.16 2.58 -17.17
CA GLY A 98 26.41 3.93 -17.69
C GLY A 98 27.15 4.83 -16.69
N PHE A 99 27.02 4.61 -15.40
CA PHE A 99 27.73 5.38 -14.37
C PHE A 99 29.22 4.97 -14.22
N MET A 100 29.60 3.78 -14.68
CA MET A 100 30.94 3.27 -14.50
C MET A 100 32.02 3.97 -15.35
N HIS A 101 31.61 4.81 -16.29
CA HIS A 101 32.52 5.51 -17.22
C HIS A 101 33.26 6.69 -16.60
N SER A 102 32.90 7.15 -15.39
CA SER A 102 33.57 8.26 -14.74
C SER A 102 33.85 7.98 -13.26
N PRO A 103 34.83 8.63 -12.63
CA PRO A 103 35.09 8.50 -11.20
C PRO A 103 33.89 8.90 -10.33
N ALA A 104 33.20 9.98 -10.65
CA ALA A 104 32.00 10.42 -9.96
C ALA A 104 30.85 9.42 -10.10
N GLY A 105 30.65 8.89 -11.30
CA GLY A 105 29.64 7.87 -11.57
C GLY A 105 29.92 6.57 -10.81
N ARG A 106 31.19 6.15 -10.72
CA ARG A 106 31.59 4.99 -9.89
C ARG A 106 31.32 5.23 -8.41
N ALA A 107 31.57 6.42 -7.89
CA ALA A 107 31.24 6.75 -6.50
C ALA A 107 29.74 6.67 -6.25
N PHE A 108 28.93 7.18 -7.16
CA PHE A 108 27.46 7.10 -7.11
C PHE A 108 26.97 5.64 -7.16
N PHE A 109 27.47 4.86 -8.12
CA PHE A 109 27.15 3.44 -8.26
C PHE A 109 27.53 2.65 -6.98
N ASN A 110 28.72 2.89 -6.42
CA ASN A 110 29.18 2.21 -5.22
C ASN A 110 28.36 2.57 -3.97
N PHE A 111 27.82 3.79 -3.92
CA PHE A 111 26.94 4.22 -2.83
C PHE A 111 25.59 3.49 -2.86
N PHE A 112 24.91 3.48 -4.01
CA PHE A 112 23.59 2.88 -4.14
C PHE A 112 23.61 1.37 -4.35
N ARG A 113 24.70 0.82 -4.87
CA ARG A 113 24.89 -0.60 -5.22
C ARG A 113 24.04 -1.04 -6.44
N GLU A 114 24.50 -2.07 -7.09
CA GLU A 114 23.93 -2.63 -8.31
C GLU A 114 22.41 -2.95 -8.22
N PRO A 115 21.87 -3.56 -7.12
CA PRO A 115 20.45 -3.89 -7.05
C PRO A 115 19.51 -2.69 -7.24
N VAL A 116 19.89 -1.50 -6.80
CA VAL A 116 19.07 -0.30 -6.97
C VAL A 116 18.92 0.04 -8.44
N PHE A 117 20.03 0.07 -9.18
CA PHE A 117 20.01 0.39 -10.61
C PHE A 117 19.34 -0.69 -11.45
N ARG A 118 19.48 -1.97 -11.06
CA ARG A 118 18.78 -3.08 -11.72
C ARG A 118 17.29 -3.12 -11.40
N SER A 119 16.86 -2.46 -10.34
CA SER A 119 15.46 -2.32 -9.97
C SER A 119 14.79 -1.10 -10.59
N ASP A 120 15.56 -0.19 -11.17
CA ASP A 120 15.05 0.97 -11.89
C ASP A 120 14.70 0.55 -13.33
N LEU A 121 13.44 0.19 -13.51
CA LEU A 121 12.94 -0.46 -14.71
C LEU A 121 11.75 0.30 -15.30
N SER A 122 11.59 0.21 -16.61
CA SER A 122 10.38 0.67 -17.28
C SER A 122 9.17 -0.16 -16.88
N ILE A 123 8.00 0.47 -16.77
CA ILE A 123 6.71 -0.21 -16.58
C ILE A 123 6.33 -1.13 -17.76
N SER A 124 7.09 -1.11 -18.85
CA SER A 124 6.89 -1.96 -20.03
C SER A 124 7.63 -3.30 -19.95
N VAL A 125 8.31 -3.60 -18.84
CA VAL A 125 8.94 -4.91 -18.62
C VAL A 125 7.87 -5.96 -18.37
N GLY A 126 7.69 -6.88 -19.34
CA GLY A 126 6.59 -7.85 -19.33
C GLY A 126 6.59 -8.77 -18.10
N GLU A 127 7.76 -9.13 -17.60
CA GLU A 127 7.95 -9.99 -16.42
C GLU A 127 7.42 -9.37 -15.13
N LEU A 128 7.33 -8.03 -15.06
CA LEU A 128 6.78 -7.30 -13.93
C LEU A 128 5.27 -7.05 -14.05
N GLY A 129 4.69 -7.37 -15.20
CA GLY A 129 3.27 -7.16 -15.48
C GLY A 129 2.96 -5.76 -16.01
N SER A 130 1.69 -5.47 -16.15
CA SER A 130 1.21 -4.20 -16.70
C SER A 130 0.46 -3.39 -15.64
N LEU A 131 0.91 -2.16 -15.42
CA LEU A 131 0.21 -1.21 -14.55
C LEU A 131 -1.12 -0.77 -15.17
N LEU A 132 -1.20 -0.69 -16.50
CA LEU A 132 -2.41 -0.31 -17.22
C LEU A 132 -3.48 -1.40 -17.15
N ASP A 133 -3.07 -2.67 -17.32
CA ASP A 133 -3.99 -3.82 -17.37
C ASP A 133 -4.18 -4.48 -15.99
N HIS A 134 -3.50 -3.99 -14.95
CA HIS A 134 -3.53 -4.56 -13.60
C HIS A 134 -3.19 -6.06 -13.60
N SER A 135 -2.19 -6.47 -14.38
CA SER A 135 -1.82 -7.86 -14.60
C SER A 135 -0.43 -8.21 -14.08
N GLY A 136 -0.14 -9.52 -13.99
CA GLY A 136 1.15 -10.03 -13.52
C GLY A 136 1.48 -9.64 -12.07
N PRO A 137 2.77 -9.55 -11.71
CA PRO A 137 3.21 -9.18 -10.36
C PRO A 137 2.65 -7.86 -9.82
N ILE A 138 2.44 -6.87 -10.68
CA ILE A 138 1.78 -5.60 -10.31
C ILE A 138 0.36 -5.86 -9.87
N GLY A 139 -0.44 -6.56 -10.67
CA GLY A 139 -1.83 -6.89 -10.32
C GLY A 139 -1.94 -7.79 -9.08
N GLU A 140 -1.03 -8.73 -8.90
CA GLU A 140 -0.98 -9.55 -7.68
C GLU A 140 -0.61 -8.71 -6.45
N SER A 141 0.27 -7.70 -6.61
CA SER A 141 0.61 -6.76 -5.56
C SER A 141 -0.59 -5.90 -5.16
N GLU A 142 -1.39 -5.44 -6.11
CA GLU A 142 -2.64 -4.70 -5.83
C GLU A 142 -3.62 -5.54 -5.03
N LYS A 143 -3.85 -6.81 -5.42
CA LYS A 143 -4.69 -7.74 -4.68
C LYS A 143 -4.14 -8.04 -3.27
N TYR A 144 -2.83 -8.20 -3.17
CA TYR A 144 -2.17 -8.40 -1.87
C TYR A 144 -2.37 -7.20 -0.95
N THR A 145 -2.14 -6.00 -1.45
CA THR A 145 -2.33 -4.74 -0.71
C THR A 145 -3.78 -4.57 -0.28
N ALA A 146 -4.74 -4.84 -1.16
CA ALA A 146 -6.17 -4.80 -0.82
C ALA A 146 -6.50 -5.71 0.38
N ARG A 147 -5.96 -6.94 0.41
CA ARG A 147 -6.15 -7.86 1.55
C ARG A 147 -5.53 -7.34 2.84
N VAL A 148 -4.33 -6.76 2.76
CA VAL A 148 -3.62 -6.23 3.94
C VAL A 148 -4.38 -5.05 4.57
N PHE A 149 -4.93 -4.17 3.75
CA PHE A 149 -5.67 -3.00 4.19
C PHE A 149 -7.17 -3.23 4.38
N GLY A 150 -7.68 -4.43 4.09
CA GLY A 150 -9.11 -4.75 4.16
C GLY A 150 -9.95 -3.95 3.16
N ALA A 151 -9.37 -3.60 2.02
CA ALA A 151 -10.02 -2.87 0.94
C ALA A 151 -10.60 -3.83 -0.11
N ASP A 152 -11.67 -3.41 -0.80
CA ASP A 152 -12.24 -4.17 -1.92
C ASP A 152 -11.27 -4.20 -3.11
N ARG A 153 -10.58 -3.09 -3.35
CA ARG A 153 -9.58 -2.94 -4.42
C ARG A 153 -8.48 -1.95 -4.03
N THR A 154 -7.31 -2.14 -4.62
CA THR A 154 -6.18 -1.22 -4.51
C THR A 154 -5.59 -1.00 -5.90
N TYR A 155 -5.11 0.20 -6.15
CA TYR A 155 -4.45 0.58 -7.39
C TYR A 155 -3.10 1.23 -7.07
N HIS A 156 -2.03 0.76 -7.71
CA HIS A 156 -0.73 1.39 -7.58
C HIS A 156 -0.62 2.61 -8.48
N VAL A 157 -0.34 3.76 -7.88
CA VAL A 157 -0.11 5.02 -8.59
C VAL A 157 1.34 5.44 -8.42
N THR A 158 2.16 5.17 -9.43
CA THR A 158 3.61 5.38 -9.39
C THR A 158 4.03 6.85 -9.34
N ASN A 159 3.12 7.76 -9.69
CA ASN A 159 3.38 9.19 -9.74
C ASN A 159 2.93 9.94 -8.47
N GLY A 160 2.76 9.22 -7.38
CA GLY A 160 2.48 9.73 -6.04
C GLY A 160 1.00 10.06 -5.77
N SER A 161 0.68 10.31 -4.49
CA SER A 161 -0.67 10.60 -4.00
C SER A 161 -1.30 11.83 -4.68
N SER A 162 -0.50 12.80 -5.11
CA SER A 162 -1.01 13.93 -5.91
C SER A 162 -1.68 13.50 -7.22
N THR A 163 -1.20 12.42 -7.84
CA THR A 163 -1.84 11.86 -9.03
C THR A 163 -3.05 11.02 -8.62
N SER A 164 -3.00 10.28 -7.51
CA SER A 164 -4.15 9.56 -6.97
C SER A 164 -5.33 10.50 -6.75
N ASN A 165 -5.11 11.64 -6.07
CA ASN A 165 -6.14 12.65 -5.83
C ASN A 165 -6.74 13.17 -7.14
N ARG A 166 -5.90 13.45 -8.14
CA ARG A 166 -6.38 13.91 -9.46
C ARG A 166 -7.20 12.85 -10.17
N VAL A 167 -6.74 11.61 -10.20
CA VAL A 167 -7.45 10.51 -10.85
C VAL A 167 -8.81 10.28 -10.20
N ILE A 168 -8.86 10.20 -8.86
CA ILE A 168 -10.10 9.98 -8.11
C ILE A 168 -11.11 11.11 -8.37
N LEU A 169 -10.67 12.37 -8.23
CA LEU A 169 -11.55 13.52 -8.44
C LEU A 169 -12.03 13.61 -9.89
N MET A 170 -11.15 13.53 -10.89
CA MET A 170 -11.52 13.60 -12.29
C MET A 170 -12.40 12.44 -12.75
N ALA A 171 -12.31 11.26 -12.11
CA ALA A 171 -13.20 10.14 -12.36
C ALA A 171 -14.57 10.28 -11.67
N SER A 172 -14.68 11.14 -10.67
CA SER A 172 -15.85 11.26 -9.79
C SER A 172 -16.65 12.52 -10.02
N VAL A 173 -16.05 13.60 -10.54
CA VAL A 173 -16.63 14.93 -10.62
C VAL A 173 -16.41 15.50 -12.01
N THR A 174 -17.45 16.10 -12.58
CA THR A 174 -17.39 16.77 -13.88
C THR A 174 -17.71 18.26 -13.74
N ARG A 175 -17.64 18.96 -14.87
CA ARG A 175 -17.92 20.41 -14.94
C ARG A 175 -19.28 20.75 -14.32
N ASN A 176 -19.30 21.80 -13.52
CA ASN A 176 -20.47 22.35 -12.83
C ASN A 176 -21.08 21.45 -11.74
N GLN A 177 -20.44 20.33 -11.39
CA GLN A 177 -20.84 19.56 -10.21
C GLN A 177 -20.16 20.08 -8.94
N VAL A 178 -20.89 20.04 -7.83
CA VAL A 178 -20.38 20.49 -6.54
C VAL A 178 -19.49 19.43 -5.90
N ALA A 179 -18.30 19.83 -5.48
CA ALA A 179 -17.38 19.02 -4.68
C ALA A 179 -17.12 19.69 -3.33
N LEU A 180 -17.37 18.98 -2.23
CA LEU A 180 -17.00 19.41 -0.88
C LEU A 180 -15.52 19.16 -0.67
N CYS A 181 -14.81 20.17 -0.16
CA CYS A 181 -13.37 20.07 0.03
C CYS A 181 -13.00 20.56 1.42
N ASP A 182 -12.22 19.77 2.14
CA ASP A 182 -11.53 20.30 3.32
C ASP A 182 -10.67 21.50 2.87
N ARG A 183 -10.84 22.66 3.55
CA ARG A 183 -10.01 23.84 3.20
C ARG A 183 -8.54 23.64 3.49
N ASN A 184 -8.17 22.61 4.25
CA ASN A 184 -6.80 22.19 4.52
C ASN A 184 -6.30 21.12 3.51
N CYS A 185 -6.99 20.91 2.40
CA CYS A 185 -6.59 19.93 1.40
C CYS A 185 -5.26 20.28 0.73
N HIS A 186 -4.60 19.23 0.24
CA HIS A 186 -3.39 19.41 -0.56
C HIS A 186 -3.71 20.07 -1.91
N LYS A 187 -2.78 20.87 -2.44
CA LYS A 187 -2.91 21.56 -3.75
C LYS A 187 -3.28 20.65 -4.92
N SER A 188 -3.01 19.34 -4.85
CA SER A 188 -3.43 18.39 -5.89
C SER A 188 -4.93 18.29 -6.04
N VAL A 189 -5.68 18.48 -4.95
CA VAL A 189 -7.13 18.52 -4.93
C VAL A 189 -7.63 19.76 -5.68
N GLU A 190 -7.07 20.93 -5.38
CA GLU A 190 -7.42 22.19 -6.05
C GLU A 190 -7.09 22.15 -7.56
N HIS A 191 -5.95 21.52 -7.92
CA HIS A 191 -5.64 21.27 -9.32
C HIS A 191 -6.66 20.36 -10.01
N ALA A 192 -7.11 19.30 -9.33
CA ALA A 192 -8.11 18.38 -9.88
C ALA A 192 -9.47 19.03 -10.06
N ILE A 193 -9.90 19.87 -9.12
CA ILE A 193 -11.12 20.69 -9.21
C ILE A 193 -11.05 21.62 -10.41
N THR A 194 -9.93 22.31 -10.57
CA THR A 194 -9.70 23.22 -11.70
C THR A 194 -9.74 22.46 -13.04
N LEU A 195 -9.09 21.30 -13.13
CA LEU A 195 -9.05 20.48 -14.34
C LEU A 195 -10.41 19.88 -14.70
N SER A 196 -11.20 19.46 -13.72
CA SER A 196 -12.55 18.91 -13.94
C SER A 196 -13.59 19.98 -14.23
N GLY A 197 -13.33 21.24 -13.85
CA GLY A 197 -14.30 22.32 -13.88
C GLY A 197 -15.39 22.19 -12.81
N ALA A 198 -15.12 21.45 -11.75
CA ALA A 198 -16.00 21.29 -10.60
C ALA A 198 -16.14 22.60 -9.81
N ILE A 199 -17.21 22.71 -9.04
CA ILE A 199 -17.48 23.84 -8.14
C ILE A 199 -17.03 23.46 -6.73
N PRO A 200 -15.91 24.03 -6.21
CA PRO A 200 -15.49 23.74 -4.86
C PRO A 200 -16.41 24.39 -3.84
N THR A 201 -16.79 23.66 -2.81
CA THR A 201 -17.42 24.17 -1.61
C THR A 201 -16.59 23.76 -0.42
N TYR A 202 -16.00 24.72 0.29
CA TYR A 202 -15.01 24.44 1.31
C TYR A 202 -15.62 24.24 2.70
N LEU A 203 -15.25 23.12 3.31
CA LEU A 203 -15.46 22.85 4.73
C LEU A 203 -14.29 23.46 5.52
N ILE A 204 -14.60 24.46 6.35
CA ILE A 204 -13.58 25.24 7.03
C ILE A 204 -13.22 24.61 8.37
N PRO A 205 -11.97 24.18 8.58
CA PRO A 205 -11.50 23.66 9.86
C PRO A 205 -11.36 24.78 10.90
N THR A 206 -11.37 24.41 12.17
CA THR A 206 -11.08 25.30 13.27
C THR A 206 -9.59 25.68 13.29
N ARG A 207 -9.26 26.72 14.06
CA ARG A 207 -7.87 27.10 14.35
C ARG A 207 -7.74 27.43 15.84
N ASN A 208 -6.63 27.07 16.43
CA ASN A 208 -6.32 27.49 17.79
C ASN A 208 -5.75 28.92 17.81
N ARG A 209 -5.48 29.44 19.02
CA ARG A 209 -4.91 30.80 19.21
C ARG A 209 -3.54 31.02 18.55
N TYR A 210 -2.83 29.95 18.19
CA TYR A 210 -1.53 30.03 17.51
C TYR A 210 -1.65 29.88 15.99
N GLY A 211 -2.86 29.74 15.47
CA GLY A 211 -3.12 29.54 14.05
C GLY A 211 -2.98 28.07 13.56
N ILE A 212 -2.69 27.13 14.47
CA ILE A 212 -2.62 25.70 14.13
C ILE A 212 -4.01 25.22 13.72
N ILE A 213 -4.06 24.51 12.62
CA ILE A 213 -5.29 23.98 12.04
C ILE A 213 -5.82 22.85 12.92
N GLY A 214 -7.07 22.95 13.31
CA GLY A 214 -7.82 21.96 14.05
C GLY A 214 -8.76 21.15 13.15
N PRO A 215 -9.73 20.44 13.73
CA PRO A 215 -10.70 19.67 12.96
C PRO A 215 -11.77 20.57 12.34
N ILE A 216 -12.41 20.07 11.28
CA ILE A 216 -13.75 20.44 10.90
C ILE A 216 -14.66 19.85 11.97
N THR A 217 -15.45 20.67 12.64
CA THR A 217 -16.30 20.23 13.75
C THR A 217 -17.49 19.42 13.25
N SER A 218 -18.00 18.50 14.08
CA SER A 218 -19.07 17.58 13.68
C SER A 218 -20.36 18.28 13.23
N ASP A 219 -20.68 19.43 13.82
CA ASP A 219 -21.81 20.27 13.44
C ASP A 219 -21.71 20.79 12.00
N ARG A 220 -20.50 21.02 11.49
CA ARG A 220 -20.24 21.44 10.11
C ARG A 220 -20.37 20.30 9.07
N LEU A 221 -20.35 19.07 9.53
CA LEU A 221 -20.44 17.88 8.68
C LEU A 221 -21.86 17.33 8.54
N THR A 222 -22.83 17.93 9.22
CA THR A 222 -24.23 17.52 9.13
C THR A 222 -24.85 17.92 7.78
N SER A 223 -25.85 17.18 7.32
CA SER A 223 -26.53 17.46 6.04
C SER A 223 -27.10 18.88 5.95
N ASP A 224 -27.60 19.42 7.06
CA ASP A 224 -28.12 20.79 7.10
C ASP A 224 -27.00 21.83 6.93
N ALA A 225 -25.91 21.66 7.65
CA ALA A 225 -24.75 22.55 7.55
C ALA A 225 -24.11 22.50 6.16
N VAL A 226 -24.03 21.30 5.56
CA VAL A 226 -23.53 21.13 4.19
C VAL A 226 -24.43 21.88 3.19
N ARG A 227 -25.77 21.70 3.28
CA ARG A 227 -26.71 22.42 2.42
C ARG A 227 -26.59 23.94 2.57
N GLN A 228 -26.47 24.42 3.79
CA GLN A 228 -26.28 25.84 4.05
C GLN A 228 -24.97 26.36 3.43
N THR A 229 -23.85 25.64 3.65
CA THR A 229 -22.53 26.01 3.08
C THR A 229 -22.56 26.07 1.56
N ILE A 230 -23.29 25.15 0.90
CA ILE A 230 -23.47 25.14 -0.56
C ILE A 230 -24.32 26.33 -1.00
N ALA A 231 -25.41 26.61 -0.29
CA ALA A 231 -26.31 27.73 -0.61
C ALA A 231 -25.61 29.11 -0.46
N GLU A 232 -24.64 29.21 0.44
CA GLU A 232 -23.83 30.42 0.63
C GLU A 232 -22.68 30.56 -0.39
N ASN A 233 -22.42 29.53 -1.19
CA ASN A 233 -21.33 29.53 -2.16
C ASN A 233 -21.73 30.34 -3.43
N PRO A 234 -21.05 31.48 -3.71
CA PRO A 234 -21.40 32.32 -4.85
C PRO A 234 -21.15 31.67 -6.22
N LEU A 235 -20.44 30.55 -6.27
CA LEU A 235 -20.19 29.79 -7.50
C LEU A 235 -21.36 28.84 -7.84
N VAL A 236 -22.23 28.55 -6.89
CA VAL A 236 -23.43 27.73 -7.09
C VAL A 236 -24.57 28.65 -7.53
N GLY A 237 -24.59 28.95 -8.83
CA GLY A 237 -25.60 29.83 -9.44
C GLY A 237 -26.84 29.09 -9.88
N GLU A 238 -27.75 29.85 -10.48
CA GLU A 238 -28.98 29.30 -11.07
C GLU A 238 -28.67 28.25 -12.13
N GLY A 239 -29.39 27.12 -12.09
CA GLY A 239 -29.17 25.97 -12.98
C GLY A 239 -28.07 24.99 -12.58
N ILE A 240 -27.39 25.21 -11.47
CA ILE A 240 -26.47 24.27 -10.90
C ILE A 240 -27.18 23.35 -9.91
N ASP A 241 -26.99 22.04 -10.02
CA ASP A 241 -27.45 21.08 -8.99
C ASP A 241 -26.64 21.28 -7.71
N PRO A 242 -27.26 21.66 -6.60
CA PRO A 242 -26.57 21.88 -5.34
C PRO A 242 -26.19 20.57 -4.62
N THR A 243 -26.51 19.40 -5.19
CA THR A 243 -26.18 18.12 -4.59
C THR A 243 -24.67 17.83 -4.78
N PRO A 244 -23.91 17.71 -3.70
CA PRO A 244 -22.49 17.43 -3.83
C PRO A 244 -22.27 15.96 -4.22
N VAL A 245 -21.51 15.72 -5.27
CA VAL A 245 -21.21 14.37 -5.76
C VAL A 245 -19.96 13.75 -5.13
N HIS A 246 -19.12 14.57 -4.50
CA HIS A 246 -17.87 14.16 -3.93
C HIS A 246 -17.52 15.01 -2.70
N ALA A 247 -16.96 14.37 -1.67
CA ALA A 247 -16.32 15.08 -0.56
C ALA A 247 -14.92 14.54 -0.33
N ILE A 248 -13.95 15.44 -0.15
CA ILE A 248 -12.58 15.07 0.23
C ILE A 248 -12.22 15.68 1.57
N ILE A 249 -11.72 14.84 2.47
CA ILE A 249 -11.28 15.18 3.82
C ILE A 249 -9.81 14.80 3.97
N THR A 250 -8.99 15.74 4.42
CA THR A 250 -7.58 15.48 4.76
C THR A 250 -7.51 14.72 6.08
N ASN A 251 -6.99 13.52 6.03
CA ASN A 251 -6.87 12.61 7.19
C ASN A 251 -5.56 11.84 7.09
N SER A 252 -4.49 12.26 7.63
CA SER A 252 -4.15 13.09 8.75
C SER A 252 -3.54 14.43 8.32
N THR A 253 -3.59 15.43 9.21
CA THR A 253 -2.87 16.67 9.00
C THR A 253 -1.39 16.54 9.39
N TYR A 254 -0.54 17.47 8.95
CA TYR A 254 0.87 17.53 9.36
C TYR A 254 1.06 17.65 10.88
N ASP A 255 0.06 18.21 11.59
CA ASP A 255 0.06 18.34 13.04
C ASP A 255 -0.42 17.06 13.77
N GLY A 256 -0.71 15.99 13.03
CA GLY A 256 -1.10 14.68 13.56
C GLY A 256 -2.59 14.58 13.93
N LEU A 257 -3.45 15.46 13.42
CA LEU A 257 -4.89 15.34 13.61
C LEU A 257 -5.43 14.24 12.70
N CYS A 258 -6.09 13.24 13.30
CA CYS A 258 -6.81 12.18 12.59
C CYS A 258 -8.29 12.25 12.92
N TYR A 259 -9.14 12.11 11.91
CA TYR A 259 -10.58 11.98 12.10
C TYR A 259 -10.96 10.54 12.44
N ASN A 260 -12.03 10.37 13.20
CA ASN A 260 -12.74 9.10 13.24
C ASN A 260 -13.52 8.93 11.93
N VAL A 261 -12.96 8.11 11.03
CA VAL A 261 -13.50 7.88 9.67
C VAL A 261 -14.96 7.42 9.71
N ASN A 262 -15.32 6.53 10.65
CA ASN A 262 -16.71 6.06 10.79
C ASN A 262 -17.64 7.22 11.15
N ARG A 263 -17.20 8.10 12.05
CA ARG A 263 -18.01 9.26 12.42
C ARG A 263 -18.19 10.26 11.28
N VAL A 264 -17.15 10.50 10.49
CA VAL A 264 -17.24 11.35 9.27
C VAL A 264 -18.20 10.70 8.27
N LYS A 265 -18.10 9.39 8.06
CA LYS A 265 -18.98 8.62 7.18
C LYS A 265 -20.45 8.70 7.61
N GLU A 266 -20.73 8.61 8.91
CA GLU A 266 -22.10 8.76 9.44
C GLU A 266 -22.69 10.16 9.16
N LEU A 267 -21.89 11.20 9.28
CA LEU A 267 -22.34 12.59 9.14
C LEU A 267 -22.44 13.04 7.68
N LEU A 268 -21.39 12.80 6.89
CA LEU A 268 -21.29 13.24 5.49
C LEU A 268 -21.82 12.22 4.48
N GLY A 269 -21.77 10.93 4.79
CA GLY A 269 -22.07 9.88 3.82
C GLY A 269 -23.49 9.87 3.28
N GLN A 270 -24.42 10.56 3.95
CA GLN A 270 -25.80 10.76 3.46
C GLN A 270 -25.95 11.99 2.56
N SER A 271 -24.94 12.85 2.53
CA SER A 271 -24.98 14.12 1.78
C SER A 271 -24.18 14.08 0.49
N VAL A 272 -23.37 13.04 0.27
CA VAL A 272 -22.49 12.93 -0.89
C VAL A 272 -22.49 11.50 -1.44
N ASP A 273 -22.31 11.35 -2.73
CA ASP A 273 -22.21 10.02 -3.36
C ASP A 273 -20.88 9.32 -3.06
N ARG A 274 -19.81 10.08 -2.91
CA ARG A 274 -18.44 9.57 -2.71
C ARG A 274 -17.71 10.36 -1.65
N LEU A 275 -17.16 9.62 -0.68
CA LEU A 275 -16.33 10.17 0.38
C LEU A 275 -14.88 9.71 0.18
N HIS A 276 -13.98 10.66 0.09
CA HIS A 276 -12.56 10.47 -0.15
C HIS A 276 -11.76 10.99 1.05
N PHE A 277 -10.86 10.17 1.57
CA PHE A 277 -9.87 10.56 2.57
C PHE A 277 -8.51 10.65 1.91
N ASP A 278 -7.85 11.80 2.06
CA ASP A 278 -6.48 12.04 1.63
C ASP A 278 -5.56 11.83 2.84
N GLU A 279 -4.83 10.69 2.85
CA GLU A 279 -3.97 10.25 3.93
C GLU A 279 -2.48 10.28 3.56
#